data_6c12e2489c7f38e164829209b581f8b3
#
_entry.id   6c12e2489c7f38e164829209b581f8b3
#
_cell.length_a   1.000
_cell.length_b   1.000
_cell.length_c   1.000
_cell.angle_alpha   90.00
_cell.angle_beta   90.00
_cell.angle_gamma   90.00
#
_symmetry.space_group_name_H-M   'P 1'
#
loop_
_entity.id
_entity.type
_entity.pdbx_description
1 polymer ?
#
loop_
_entity_poly.entity_id
_entity_poly.type
_entity_poly.pdbx_seq_one_letter_code
_entity_poly.pdbx_strand_id
1 'polypeptide(L)'
;MEKHLPEFRGIQLEENGRLKAPTRKITLHDLMTHTSGLPEYGPPALADIYTKFNHTLAEVTLLNSQLTLKFEPGAKWQYSNPGLAALGRVIEVISGQPYEQFLAQRIFAPLGMKDSFFFPKPEQYPRIAHVYGTAGGKLTGYGDAIYRKGGKYAMPEGGMYSTATDLAAFYRMVLNGGVYNGKRLLSKASVDTMTKLHTGSIDPAGHSPGMGYGLTWTVGKDARSTTALLDQATFGHGGAFGTDAFVDPKKDLIGILLIQRVPGAGSEQRVFREIAASAVRE
;
A
#
# COMPACT_ATOMS: atom_id res chain seq x y z
N MET A 1 0.71 18.57 3.52
CA MET A 1 1.14 17.67 4.61
C MET A 1 1.37 18.42 5.92
N GLU A 2 2.27 19.40 6.00
CA GLU A 2 2.65 20.17 7.22
C GLU A 2 1.49 20.80 8.02
N LYS A 3 0.32 21.00 7.40
CA LYS A 3 -0.89 21.47 8.09
C LYS A 3 -1.37 20.48 9.15
N HIS A 4 -1.19 19.18 8.88
CA HIS A 4 -1.65 18.09 9.73
C HIS A 4 -0.51 17.45 10.52
N LEU A 5 0.70 17.45 9.97
CA LEU A 5 1.92 16.89 10.53
C LEU A 5 3.00 17.98 10.61
N PRO A 6 2.95 18.85 11.66
CA PRO A 6 3.88 19.97 11.79
C PRO A 6 5.34 19.54 11.96
N GLU A 7 5.61 18.31 12.37
CA GLU A 7 6.95 17.71 12.48
C GLU A 7 7.70 17.65 11.14
N PHE A 8 6.99 17.69 10.01
CA PHE A 8 7.60 17.75 8.67
C PHE A 8 7.93 19.19 8.20
N ARG A 9 7.75 20.20 9.05
CA ARG A 9 8.18 21.56 8.71
C ARG A 9 9.68 21.63 8.61
N GLY A 10 10.16 22.26 7.54
CA GLY A 10 11.61 22.41 7.32
C GLY A 10 12.31 21.15 6.84
N ILE A 11 11.55 20.12 6.38
CA ILE A 11 12.15 18.97 5.72
C ILE A 11 13.06 19.45 4.58
N GLN A 12 14.23 18.84 4.46
CA GLN A 12 15.26 19.25 3.52
C GLN A 12 15.41 18.25 2.37
N LEU A 13 15.78 18.77 1.21
CA LEU A 13 16.19 18.00 0.05
C LEU A 13 17.71 17.83 0.05
N GLU A 14 18.18 16.60 -0.14
CA GLU A 14 19.58 16.29 -0.38
C GLU A 14 19.87 16.30 -1.87
N GLU A 15 20.73 17.20 -2.31
CA GLU A 15 21.16 17.29 -3.69
C GLU A 15 22.67 17.48 -3.77
N ASN A 16 23.38 16.56 -4.44
CA ASN A 16 24.86 16.59 -4.56
C ASN A 16 25.59 16.73 -3.21
N GLY A 17 25.10 16.03 -2.17
CA GLY A 17 25.67 16.08 -0.83
C GLY A 17 25.40 17.37 -0.04
N ARG A 18 24.53 18.23 -0.55
CA ARG A 18 24.11 19.46 0.14
C ARG A 18 22.65 19.41 0.51
N LEU A 19 22.32 19.98 1.65
CA LEU A 19 20.95 20.12 2.12
C LEU A 19 20.41 21.49 1.70
N LYS A 20 19.22 21.52 1.14
CA LYS A 20 18.49 22.75 0.78
C LYS A 20 17.00 22.59 1.05
N ALA A 21 16.27 23.68 1.13
CA ALA A 21 14.82 23.63 1.14
C ALA A 21 14.30 23.16 -0.24
N PRO A 22 13.27 22.29 -0.29
CA PRO A 22 12.62 21.97 -1.54
C PRO A 22 11.90 23.19 -2.10
N THR A 23 11.71 23.24 -3.40
CA THR A 23 11.05 24.37 -4.11
C THR A 23 9.58 24.51 -3.72
N ARG A 24 8.94 23.45 -3.29
CA ARG A 24 7.58 23.44 -2.77
C ARG A 24 7.40 22.42 -1.63
N LYS A 25 6.34 22.62 -0.88
CA LYS A 25 5.95 21.68 0.19
C LYS A 25 5.38 20.39 -0.38
N ILE A 26 5.58 19.29 0.36
CA ILE A 26 4.93 18.00 0.08
C ILE A 26 3.42 18.13 0.31
N THR A 27 2.64 17.64 -0.63
CA THR A 27 1.18 17.54 -0.53
C THR A 27 0.75 16.12 -0.12
N LEU A 28 -0.52 15.93 0.25
CA LEU A 28 -1.07 14.58 0.43
C LEU A 28 -1.14 13.81 -0.88
N HIS A 29 -1.34 14.52 -2.00
CA HIS A 29 -1.30 13.93 -3.32
C HIS A 29 0.08 13.31 -3.61
N ASP A 30 1.17 14.01 -3.30
CA ASP A 30 2.53 13.49 -3.51
C ASP A 30 2.79 12.22 -2.69
N LEU A 31 2.25 12.14 -1.47
CA LEU A 31 2.36 10.93 -0.66
C LEU A 31 1.58 9.76 -1.27
N MET A 32 0.34 10.00 -1.72
CA MET A 32 -0.53 8.98 -2.32
C MET A 32 -0.04 8.50 -3.69
N THR A 33 0.74 9.29 -4.39
CA THR A 33 1.28 8.96 -5.73
C THR A 33 2.75 8.53 -5.71
N HIS A 34 3.36 8.46 -4.53
CA HIS A 34 4.80 8.15 -4.36
C HIS A 34 5.73 9.13 -5.08
N THR A 35 5.34 10.41 -5.14
CA THR A 35 6.12 11.49 -5.76
C THR A 35 6.62 12.53 -4.74
N SER A 36 6.59 12.18 -3.45
CA SER A 36 6.94 13.09 -2.37
C SER A 36 8.43 13.41 -2.26
N GLY A 37 9.30 12.57 -2.80
CA GLY A 37 10.74 12.64 -2.58
C GLY A 37 11.22 11.94 -1.31
N LEU A 38 10.32 11.49 -0.44
CA LEU A 38 10.70 10.66 0.71
C LEU A 38 11.31 9.33 0.22
N PRO A 39 12.34 8.80 0.89
CA PRO A 39 12.98 7.54 0.51
C PRO A 39 12.03 6.35 0.68
N GLU A 40 12.41 5.21 0.10
CA GLU A 40 11.61 3.97 0.19
C GLU A 40 11.55 3.44 1.63
N TYR A 41 12.69 3.50 2.33
CA TYR A 41 12.81 3.09 3.73
C TYR A 41 13.58 4.15 4.52
N GLY A 42 13.44 4.11 5.84
CA GLY A 42 14.32 4.83 6.75
C GLY A 42 15.76 4.26 6.73
N PRO A 43 16.73 4.94 7.36
CA PRO A 43 18.09 4.45 7.44
C PRO A 43 18.16 3.11 8.21
N PRO A 44 19.16 2.25 7.94
CA PRO A 44 19.29 0.94 8.58
C PRO A 44 19.23 0.96 10.10
N ALA A 45 19.70 2.06 10.72
CA ALA A 45 19.60 2.27 12.17
C ALA A 45 18.15 2.28 12.71
N LEU A 46 17.17 2.53 11.85
CA LEU A 46 15.72 2.51 12.18
C LEU A 46 15.03 1.22 11.75
N ALA A 47 15.77 0.21 11.28
CA ALA A 47 15.19 -1.07 10.81
C ALA A 47 14.35 -1.78 11.90
N ASP A 48 14.67 -1.56 13.16
CA ASP A 48 13.92 -2.11 14.30
C ASP A 48 12.44 -1.70 14.34
N ILE A 49 12.10 -0.56 13.76
CA ILE A 49 10.71 -0.10 13.61
C ILE A 49 9.87 -1.17 12.88
N TYR A 50 10.43 -1.74 11.81
CA TYR A 50 9.75 -2.71 10.94
C TYR A 50 9.89 -4.16 11.38
N THR A 51 10.73 -4.43 12.38
CA THR A 51 10.96 -5.80 12.88
C THR A 51 10.38 -6.02 14.26
N LYS A 52 10.44 -5.02 15.14
CA LYS A 52 9.97 -5.10 16.52
C LYS A 52 8.56 -4.57 16.73
N PHE A 53 8.06 -3.69 15.83
CA PHE A 53 6.71 -3.08 15.87
C PHE A 53 6.34 -2.44 17.22
N ASN A 54 7.32 -2.05 18.02
CA ASN A 54 7.14 -1.57 19.39
C ASN A 54 6.93 -0.05 19.51
N HIS A 55 6.97 0.66 18.39
CA HIS A 55 6.68 2.08 18.28
C HIS A 55 5.23 2.31 17.84
N THR A 56 4.66 3.43 18.25
CA THR A 56 3.37 3.89 17.74
C THR A 56 3.52 4.51 16.35
N LEU A 57 2.43 4.62 15.60
CA LEU A 57 2.46 5.30 14.29
C LEU A 57 2.92 6.76 14.42
N ALA A 58 2.57 7.45 15.52
CA ALA A 58 3.04 8.80 15.80
C ALA A 58 4.57 8.87 15.96
N GLU A 59 5.16 7.95 16.73
CA GLU A 59 6.62 7.87 16.91
C GLU A 59 7.33 7.53 15.60
N VAL A 60 6.82 6.57 14.83
CA VAL A 60 7.38 6.22 13.50
C VAL A 60 7.32 7.43 12.56
N THR A 61 6.22 8.16 12.55
CA THR A 61 6.06 9.34 11.71
C THR A 61 7.02 10.47 12.13
N LEU A 62 7.21 10.67 13.42
CA LEU A 62 8.20 11.63 13.95
C LEU A 62 9.62 11.25 13.52
N LEU A 63 10.00 9.97 13.59
CA LEU A 63 11.29 9.51 13.10
C LEU A 63 11.44 9.73 11.58
N ASN A 64 10.39 9.43 10.82
CA ASN A 64 10.37 9.62 9.37
C ASN A 64 10.43 11.10 8.97
N SER A 65 9.99 12.02 9.82
CA SER A 65 10.09 13.46 9.55
C SER A 65 11.53 13.99 9.54
N GLN A 66 12.47 13.22 10.10
CA GLN A 66 13.90 13.55 10.11
C GLN A 66 14.65 13.08 8.84
N LEU A 67 13.95 12.40 7.93
CA LEU A 67 14.53 11.97 6.66
C LEU A 67 14.70 13.15 5.70
N THR A 68 15.68 13.05 4.80
CA THR A 68 15.85 14.00 3.70
C THR A 68 15.12 13.52 2.44
N LEU A 69 14.62 14.46 1.67
CA LEU A 69 14.08 14.16 0.34
C LEU A 69 15.21 13.80 -0.61
N LYS A 70 14.95 12.87 -1.52
CA LYS A 70 15.89 12.41 -2.55
C LYS A 70 15.70 13.14 -3.90
N PHE A 71 14.58 13.82 -4.05
CA PHE A 71 14.25 14.66 -5.21
C PHE A 71 13.13 15.64 -4.85
N GLU A 72 12.97 16.67 -5.68
CA GLU A 72 11.89 17.67 -5.53
C GLU A 72 10.50 17.01 -5.56
N PRO A 73 9.59 17.36 -4.65
CA PRO A 73 8.24 16.82 -4.66
C PRO A 73 7.56 16.98 -6.02
N GLY A 74 7.05 15.88 -6.56
CA GLY A 74 6.41 15.82 -7.88
C GLY A 74 7.35 15.60 -9.07
N ALA A 75 8.67 15.63 -8.88
CA ALA A 75 9.62 15.52 -10.00
C ALA A 75 9.86 14.10 -10.47
N LYS A 76 9.81 13.12 -9.56
CA LYS A 76 10.08 11.70 -9.85
C LYS A 76 9.13 10.82 -9.05
N TRP A 77 9.07 9.56 -9.45
CA TRP A 77 8.39 8.51 -8.70
C TRP A 77 9.42 7.66 -7.93
N GLN A 78 9.15 7.43 -6.67
CA GLN A 78 9.84 6.45 -5.84
C GLN A 78 8.90 5.96 -4.75
N TYR A 79 8.68 4.65 -4.68
CA TYR A 79 7.88 4.06 -3.61
C TYR A 79 8.39 4.49 -2.25
N SER A 80 7.48 4.82 -1.33
CA SER A 80 7.86 5.34 -0.01
C SER A 80 6.95 4.80 1.08
N ASN A 81 7.49 3.90 1.91
CA ASN A 81 6.84 3.45 3.14
C ASN A 81 6.68 4.59 4.16
N PRO A 82 7.70 5.46 4.39
CA PRO A 82 7.54 6.67 5.21
C PRO A 82 6.39 7.57 4.74
N GLY A 83 6.15 7.65 3.44
CA GLY A 83 5.01 8.41 2.87
C GLY A 83 3.67 7.81 3.25
N LEU A 84 3.53 6.49 3.22
CA LEU A 84 2.31 5.78 3.62
C LEU A 84 2.09 5.84 5.13
N ALA A 85 3.14 5.72 5.93
CA ALA A 85 3.07 5.94 7.38
C ALA A 85 2.55 7.35 7.70
N ALA A 86 3.06 8.38 7.01
CA ALA A 86 2.59 9.76 7.16
C ALA A 86 1.10 9.91 6.79
N LEU A 87 0.61 9.24 5.74
CA LEU A 87 -0.82 9.22 5.39
C LEU A 87 -1.68 8.59 6.49
N GLY A 88 -1.24 7.45 7.04
CA GLY A 88 -1.92 6.83 8.18
C GLY A 88 -1.98 7.77 9.39
N ARG A 89 -0.89 8.49 9.68
CA ARG A 89 -0.84 9.46 10.77
C ARG A 89 -1.76 10.66 10.53
N VAL A 90 -1.89 11.12 9.28
CA VAL A 90 -2.86 12.17 8.93
C VAL A 90 -4.30 11.71 9.26
N ILE A 91 -4.63 10.45 9.01
CA ILE A 91 -5.94 9.88 9.38
C ILE A 91 -6.12 9.95 10.91
N GLU A 92 -5.12 9.54 11.70
CA GLU A 92 -5.21 9.63 13.17
C GLU A 92 -5.42 11.07 13.66
N VAL A 93 -4.65 12.02 13.12
CA VAL A 93 -4.75 13.43 13.51
C VAL A 93 -6.11 14.04 13.18
N ILE A 94 -6.66 13.72 12.01
CA ILE A 94 -7.94 14.29 11.57
C ILE A 94 -9.12 13.60 12.26
N SER A 95 -9.06 12.29 12.47
CA SER A 95 -10.15 11.52 13.04
C SER A 95 -10.17 11.52 14.58
N GLY A 96 -9.04 11.81 15.21
CA GLY A 96 -8.87 11.66 16.66
C GLY A 96 -8.84 10.20 17.13
N GLN A 97 -8.66 9.24 16.21
CA GLN A 97 -8.71 7.81 16.50
C GLN A 97 -7.41 7.12 16.03
N PRO A 98 -6.95 6.05 16.70
CA PRO A 98 -5.90 5.17 16.17
C PRO A 98 -6.25 4.66 14.78
N TYR A 99 -5.25 4.53 13.91
CA TYR A 99 -5.41 4.17 12.50
C TYR A 99 -6.18 2.86 12.32
N GLU A 100 -5.81 1.82 13.06
CA GLU A 100 -6.48 0.52 12.99
C GLU A 100 -7.94 0.56 13.44
N GLN A 101 -8.27 1.41 14.42
CA GLN A 101 -9.65 1.58 14.89
C GLN A 101 -10.48 2.34 13.87
N PHE A 102 -9.92 3.38 13.26
CA PHE A 102 -10.58 4.09 12.17
C PHE A 102 -10.94 3.14 11.03
N LEU A 103 -9.98 2.31 10.57
CA LEU A 103 -10.25 1.35 9.51
C LEU A 103 -11.27 0.28 9.92
N ALA A 104 -11.18 -0.23 11.14
CA ALA A 104 -12.13 -1.22 11.65
C ALA A 104 -13.56 -0.67 11.62
N GLN A 105 -13.78 0.57 12.04
CA GLN A 105 -15.10 1.19 12.11
C GLN A 105 -15.61 1.69 10.76
N ARG A 106 -14.74 2.27 9.94
CA ARG A 106 -15.15 2.98 8.73
C ARG A 106 -15.08 2.13 7.46
N ILE A 107 -14.30 1.04 7.48
CA ILE A 107 -14.08 0.16 6.33
C ILE A 107 -14.49 -1.26 6.67
N PHE A 108 -13.85 -1.90 7.66
CA PHE A 108 -14.02 -3.33 7.88
C PHE A 108 -15.45 -3.69 8.32
N ALA A 109 -15.97 -3.02 9.33
CA ALA A 109 -17.32 -3.29 9.83
C ALA A 109 -18.42 -3.03 8.77
N PRO A 110 -18.44 -1.89 8.04
CA PRO A 110 -19.43 -1.67 6.98
C PRO A 110 -19.37 -2.66 5.84
N LEU A 111 -18.19 -3.22 5.51
CA LEU A 111 -17.99 -4.20 4.45
C LEU A 111 -18.14 -5.65 4.94
N GLY A 112 -18.29 -5.87 6.25
CA GLY A 112 -18.35 -7.21 6.84
C GLY A 112 -17.02 -7.97 6.82
N MET A 113 -15.89 -7.27 6.77
CA MET A 113 -14.53 -7.80 6.76
C MET A 113 -14.13 -8.26 8.18
N LYS A 114 -14.59 -9.42 8.60
CA LYS A 114 -14.48 -9.91 9.99
C LYS A 114 -13.09 -10.46 10.34
N ASP A 115 -12.34 -10.84 9.34
CA ASP A 115 -10.99 -11.41 9.46
C ASP A 115 -9.90 -10.43 9.00
N SER A 116 -10.20 -9.12 9.03
CA SER A 116 -9.25 -8.04 8.71
C SER A 116 -8.88 -7.27 9.96
N PHE A 117 -7.59 -7.23 10.28
CA PHE A 117 -7.07 -6.59 11.51
C PHE A 117 -5.57 -6.27 11.37
N PHE A 118 -5.03 -5.47 12.30
CA PHE A 118 -3.60 -5.14 12.38
C PHE A 118 -2.89 -5.86 13.52
N PHE A 119 -3.56 -6.07 14.64
CA PHE A 119 -3.00 -6.71 15.82
C PHE A 119 -3.78 -7.99 16.11
N PRO A 120 -3.22 -9.15 15.75
CA PRO A 120 -3.89 -10.42 15.95
C PRO A 120 -4.00 -10.75 17.45
N LYS A 121 -5.15 -11.28 17.83
CA LYS A 121 -5.39 -11.83 19.15
C LYS A 121 -4.90 -13.27 19.22
N PRO A 122 -4.63 -13.84 20.43
CA PRO A 122 -4.13 -15.20 20.57
C PRO A 122 -4.97 -16.26 19.84
N GLU A 123 -6.29 -16.11 19.85
CA GLU A 123 -7.21 -17.02 19.16
C GLU A 123 -7.13 -16.98 17.64
N GLN A 124 -6.52 -15.93 17.08
CA GLN A 124 -6.34 -15.77 15.63
C GLN A 124 -5.01 -16.36 15.14
N TYR A 125 -4.01 -16.55 16.03
CA TYR A 125 -2.69 -17.04 15.63
C TYR A 125 -2.73 -18.34 14.81
N PRO A 126 -3.51 -19.37 15.17
CA PRO A 126 -3.57 -20.61 14.40
C PRO A 126 -4.13 -20.46 12.98
N ARG A 127 -4.78 -19.32 12.67
CA ARG A 127 -5.35 -19.03 11.35
C ARG A 127 -4.45 -18.17 10.49
N ILE A 128 -3.37 -17.62 11.03
CA ILE A 128 -2.42 -16.81 10.26
C ILE A 128 -1.53 -17.74 9.45
N ALA A 129 -1.45 -17.50 8.15
CA ALA A 129 -0.61 -18.27 7.26
C ALA A 129 0.88 -18.11 7.63
N HIS A 130 1.62 -19.22 7.63
CA HIS A 130 3.07 -19.18 7.83
C HIS A 130 3.75 -18.45 6.69
N VAL A 131 4.75 -17.65 7.03
CA VAL A 131 5.63 -17.03 6.03
C VAL A 131 6.82 -17.95 5.78
N TYR A 132 7.13 -18.15 4.51
CA TYR A 132 8.28 -18.97 4.09
C TYR A 132 9.34 -18.07 3.46
N GLY A 133 10.58 -18.27 3.87
CA GLY A 133 11.77 -17.80 3.16
C GLY A 133 12.29 -18.86 2.21
N THR A 134 13.29 -18.50 1.40
CA THR A 134 14.05 -19.46 0.59
C THR A 134 15.53 -19.36 0.90
N ALA A 135 16.14 -20.50 1.20
CA ALA A 135 17.59 -20.61 1.37
C ALA A 135 18.09 -21.83 0.60
N GLY A 136 19.05 -21.64 -0.30
CA GLY A 136 19.58 -22.72 -1.14
C GLY A 136 18.50 -23.43 -1.97
N GLY A 137 17.48 -22.73 -2.45
CA GLY A 137 16.37 -23.29 -3.24
C GLY A 137 15.33 -24.08 -2.43
N LYS A 138 15.47 -24.14 -1.10
CA LYS A 138 14.51 -24.82 -0.21
C LYS A 138 13.67 -23.79 0.57
N LEU A 139 12.42 -24.13 0.83
CA LEU A 139 11.56 -23.33 1.71
C LEU A 139 12.04 -23.45 3.15
N THR A 140 12.13 -22.32 3.83
CA THR A 140 12.50 -22.21 5.26
C THR A 140 11.42 -21.40 5.98
N GLY A 141 11.13 -21.73 7.24
CA GLY A 141 10.23 -20.93 8.06
C GLY A 141 10.81 -19.54 8.32
N TYR A 142 9.99 -18.50 8.26
CA TYR A 142 10.40 -17.12 8.51
C TYR A 142 10.32 -16.71 10.00
N GLY A 143 9.82 -17.60 10.85
CA GLY A 143 9.68 -17.38 12.30
C GLY A 143 8.38 -16.68 12.71
N ASP A 144 8.29 -16.41 14.03
CA ASP A 144 7.07 -15.89 14.68
C ASP A 144 6.89 -14.37 14.61
N ALA A 145 7.84 -13.65 13.99
CA ALA A 145 7.79 -12.18 13.87
C ALA A 145 6.51 -11.68 13.19
N ILE A 146 5.90 -12.50 12.35
CA ILE A 146 4.64 -12.22 11.68
C ILE A 146 3.46 -12.02 12.63
N TYR A 147 3.51 -12.57 13.84
CA TYR A 147 2.38 -12.45 14.79
C TYR A 147 2.34 -11.10 15.50
N ARG A 148 3.39 -10.29 15.42
CA ARG A 148 3.47 -8.93 15.98
C ARG A 148 2.99 -8.85 17.44
N LYS A 149 3.33 -9.86 18.25
CA LYS A 149 2.94 -9.94 19.65
C LYS A 149 3.39 -8.68 20.41
N GLY A 150 2.44 -7.96 21.01
CA GLY A 150 2.72 -6.71 21.71
C GLY A 150 3.06 -5.53 20.79
N GLY A 151 2.86 -5.65 19.48
CA GLY A 151 3.08 -4.58 18.54
C GLY A 151 2.17 -3.37 18.76
N LYS A 152 2.71 -2.17 18.51
CA LYS A 152 2.01 -0.89 18.61
C LYS A 152 1.90 -0.17 17.27
N TYR A 153 2.60 -0.67 16.25
CA TYR A 153 2.66 -0.08 14.93
C TYR A 153 1.68 -0.79 13.98
N ALA A 154 0.57 -0.14 13.69
CA ALA A 154 -0.42 -0.67 12.74
C ALA A 154 0.12 -0.76 11.30
N MET A 155 1.20 -0.04 10.97
CA MET A 155 1.94 -0.10 9.72
C MET A 155 1.02 0.08 8.49
N PRO A 156 0.61 1.33 8.18
CA PRO A 156 -0.29 1.62 7.05
C PRO A 156 0.21 1.10 5.70
N GLU A 157 1.52 1.01 5.53
CA GLU A 157 2.21 0.54 4.34
C GLU A 157 2.14 -0.98 4.10
N GLY A 158 1.63 -1.79 5.06
CA GLY A 158 1.56 -3.24 4.84
C GLY A 158 1.25 -4.07 6.08
N GLY A 159 0.70 -3.47 7.13
CA GLY A 159 0.48 -4.14 8.41
C GLY A 159 -0.79 -4.97 8.53
N MET A 160 -1.69 -4.94 7.58
CA MET A 160 -2.99 -5.60 7.68
C MET A 160 -2.91 -7.10 7.43
N TYR A 161 -3.55 -7.86 8.31
CA TYR A 161 -3.94 -9.25 8.06
C TYR A 161 -5.33 -9.27 7.46
N SER A 162 -5.59 -10.16 6.51
CA SER A 162 -6.89 -10.29 5.88
C SER A 162 -7.08 -11.68 5.24
N THR A 163 -8.24 -11.90 4.67
CA THR A 163 -8.57 -13.08 3.85
C THR A 163 -8.97 -12.65 2.44
N ALA A 164 -8.95 -13.58 1.49
CA ALA A 164 -9.41 -13.31 0.14
C ALA A 164 -10.89 -12.89 0.11
N THR A 165 -11.73 -13.45 0.98
CA THR A 165 -13.15 -13.09 1.10
C THR A 165 -13.34 -11.65 1.55
N ASP A 166 -12.60 -11.22 2.59
CA ASP A 166 -12.67 -9.86 3.09
C ASP A 166 -12.16 -8.85 2.05
N LEU A 167 -11.02 -9.16 1.42
CA LEU A 167 -10.48 -8.33 0.34
C LEU A 167 -11.45 -8.25 -0.84
N ALA A 168 -12.12 -9.34 -1.21
CA ALA A 168 -13.11 -9.33 -2.27
C ALA A 168 -14.28 -8.37 -1.96
N ALA A 169 -14.71 -8.25 -0.70
CA ALA A 169 -15.73 -7.27 -0.30
C ALA A 169 -15.25 -5.83 -0.54
N PHE A 170 -13.99 -5.53 -0.18
CA PHE A 170 -13.40 -4.21 -0.42
C PHE A 170 -13.25 -3.91 -1.93
N TYR A 171 -12.68 -4.83 -2.69
CA TYR A 171 -12.48 -4.64 -4.13
C TYR A 171 -13.80 -4.55 -4.89
N ARG A 172 -14.83 -5.32 -4.50
CA ARG A 172 -16.20 -5.19 -5.05
C ARG A 172 -16.80 -3.82 -4.75
N MET A 173 -16.61 -3.29 -3.55
CA MET A 173 -17.05 -1.93 -3.23
C MET A 173 -16.40 -0.91 -4.18
N VAL A 174 -15.10 -1.03 -4.45
CA VAL A 174 -14.38 -0.14 -5.38
C VAL A 174 -14.90 -0.32 -6.81
N LEU A 175 -14.98 -1.56 -7.31
CA LEU A 175 -15.49 -1.89 -8.66
C LEU A 175 -16.90 -1.34 -8.88
N ASN A 176 -17.74 -1.37 -7.85
CA ASN A 176 -19.12 -0.85 -7.88
C ASN A 176 -19.19 0.67 -7.57
N GLY A 177 -18.12 1.44 -7.80
CA GLY A 177 -18.12 2.88 -7.64
C GLY A 177 -18.45 3.35 -6.22
N GLY A 178 -17.96 2.62 -5.21
CA GLY A 178 -18.07 2.96 -3.79
C GLY A 178 -19.31 2.40 -3.09
N VAL A 179 -19.99 1.42 -3.70
CA VAL A 179 -21.20 0.79 -3.12
C VAL A 179 -20.96 -0.69 -2.84
N TYR A 180 -21.38 -1.17 -1.67
CA TYR A 180 -21.37 -2.58 -1.30
C TYR A 180 -22.66 -2.95 -0.58
N ASN A 181 -23.33 -4.03 -1.02
CA ASN A 181 -24.59 -4.51 -0.47
C ASN A 181 -25.63 -3.37 -0.26
N GLY A 182 -25.79 -2.51 -1.27
CA GLY A 182 -26.73 -1.38 -1.26
C GLY A 182 -26.28 -0.19 -0.41
N LYS A 183 -25.16 -0.26 0.31
CA LYS A 183 -24.64 0.84 1.13
C LYS A 183 -23.50 1.55 0.42
N ARG A 184 -23.55 2.88 0.38
CA ARG A 184 -22.48 3.71 -0.18
C ARG A 184 -21.46 4.06 0.89
N LEU A 185 -20.19 3.67 0.66
CA LEU A 185 -19.04 4.03 1.49
C LEU A 185 -18.28 5.21 0.90
N LEU A 186 -18.13 5.24 -0.42
CA LEU A 186 -17.44 6.30 -1.15
C LEU A 186 -18.31 6.84 -2.27
N SER A 187 -18.11 8.10 -2.65
CA SER A 187 -18.72 8.63 -3.86
C SER A 187 -18.08 7.99 -5.09
N LYS A 188 -18.84 7.85 -6.18
CA LYS A 188 -18.28 7.40 -7.46
C LYS A 188 -17.12 8.28 -7.90
N ALA A 189 -17.25 9.60 -7.76
CA ALA A 189 -16.20 10.56 -8.11
C ALA A 189 -14.90 10.32 -7.30
N SER A 190 -15.01 9.92 -6.03
CA SER A 190 -13.83 9.56 -5.22
C SER A 190 -13.17 8.31 -5.76
N VAL A 191 -13.94 7.26 -6.07
CA VAL A 191 -13.42 6.02 -6.65
C VAL A 191 -12.74 6.30 -8.01
N ASP A 192 -13.40 7.01 -8.91
CA ASP A 192 -12.86 7.39 -10.21
C ASP A 192 -11.54 8.19 -10.06
N THR A 193 -11.50 9.06 -9.04
CA THR A 193 -10.27 9.83 -8.76
C THR A 193 -9.16 8.93 -8.22
N MET A 194 -9.47 7.99 -7.32
CA MET A 194 -8.46 7.10 -6.72
C MET A 194 -7.82 6.18 -7.76
N THR A 195 -8.59 5.68 -8.72
CA THR A 195 -8.17 4.63 -9.65
C THR A 195 -7.69 5.15 -10.99
N LYS A 196 -7.80 6.45 -11.28
CA LYS A 196 -7.23 7.03 -12.50
C LYS A 196 -5.71 7.23 -12.39
N LEU A 197 -5.03 7.29 -13.53
CA LEU A 197 -3.60 7.58 -13.61
C LEU A 197 -3.30 9.04 -13.21
N HIS A 198 -2.46 9.23 -12.19
CA HIS A 198 -1.99 10.55 -11.72
C HIS A 198 -0.56 10.86 -12.11
N THR A 199 0.27 9.85 -12.39
CA THR A 199 1.70 9.98 -12.67
C THR A 199 2.05 9.86 -14.15
N GLY A 200 1.10 10.19 -15.05
CA GLY A 200 1.25 9.98 -16.48
C GLY A 200 2.44 10.68 -17.14
N SER A 201 2.87 11.83 -16.60
CA SER A 201 4.03 12.60 -17.07
C SER A 201 5.38 12.11 -16.55
N ILE A 202 5.39 11.16 -15.59
CA ILE A 202 6.60 10.63 -14.96
C ILE A 202 6.92 9.26 -15.57
N ASP A 203 8.19 9.00 -15.89
CA ASP A 203 8.67 7.71 -16.38
C ASP A 203 10.10 7.44 -15.90
N PRO A 204 10.36 6.35 -15.18
CA PRO A 204 9.38 5.36 -14.74
C PRO A 204 8.48 5.88 -13.60
N ALA A 205 7.26 5.38 -13.52
CA ALA A 205 6.32 5.70 -12.46
C ALA A 205 5.62 4.42 -11.94
N GLY A 206 6.41 3.47 -11.47
CA GLY A 206 5.95 2.20 -10.94
C GLY A 206 7.10 1.19 -10.86
N HIS A 207 6.83 0.04 -10.25
CA HIS A 207 7.81 -1.04 -10.11
C HIS A 207 8.06 -1.81 -11.42
N SER A 208 7.22 -1.63 -12.42
CA SER A 208 7.31 -2.32 -13.70
C SER A 208 7.14 -1.35 -14.87
N PRO A 209 7.76 -1.62 -16.01
CA PRO A 209 7.58 -0.79 -17.21
C PRO A 209 6.11 -0.62 -17.58
N GLY A 210 5.72 0.58 -17.99
CA GLY A 210 4.36 0.89 -18.40
C GLY A 210 3.34 1.05 -17.27
N MET A 211 3.78 0.88 -16.01
CA MET A 211 2.95 1.16 -14.84
C MET A 211 3.01 2.63 -14.45
N GLY A 212 1.95 3.08 -13.82
CA GLY A 212 1.83 4.37 -13.16
C GLY A 212 1.06 4.25 -11.85
N TYR A 213 0.74 5.37 -11.24
CA TYR A 213 0.01 5.41 -9.98
C TYR A 213 -1.25 6.26 -10.07
N GLY A 214 -2.32 5.72 -9.50
CA GLY A 214 -3.47 6.45 -8.99
C GLY A 214 -3.18 6.95 -7.57
N LEU A 215 -4.22 7.11 -6.74
CA LEU A 215 -4.02 7.42 -5.33
C LEU A 215 -3.83 6.11 -4.55
N THR A 216 -2.58 5.71 -4.32
CA THR A 216 -2.11 4.46 -3.71
C THR A 216 -2.41 3.18 -4.52
N TRP A 217 -2.92 3.29 -5.74
CA TRP A 217 -3.15 2.18 -6.65
C TRP A 217 -2.08 2.14 -7.73
N THR A 218 -1.56 0.97 -8.05
CA THR A 218 -0.87 0.78 -9.32
C THR A 218 -1.91 0.77 -10.44
N VAL A 219 -1.64 1.49 -11.52
CA VAL A 219 -2.56 1.65 -12.66
C VAL A 219 -1.78 1.43 -13.95
N GLY A 220 -2.40 0.84 -14.95
CA GLY A 220 -1.79 0.74 -16.28
C GLY A 220 -1.60 2.12 -16.91
N LYS A 221 -0.39 2.39 -17.41
CA LYS A 221 -0.04 3.62 -18.11
C LYS A 221 -0.05 3.42 -19.63
N ASP A 222 0.45 2.29 -20.08
CA ASP A 222 0.50 1.90 -21.48
C ASP A 222 0.52 0.37 -21.64
N ALA A 223 0.56 -0.11 -22.88
CA ALA A 223 0.48 -1.55 -23.21
C ALA A 223 1.59 -2.43 -22.61
N ARG A 224 2.63 -1.85 -22.01
CA ARG A 224 3.70 -2.59 -21.31
C ARG A 224 3.32 -2.93 -19.86
N SER A 225 2.24 -2.33 -19.34
CA SER A 225 1.89 -2.35 -17.91
C SER A 225 1.31 -3.65 -17.43
N THR A 226 0.66 -4.38 -18.32
CA THR A 226 -0.14 -5.54 -17.98
C THR A 226 0.17 -6.71 -18.89
N THR A 227 -0.37 -7.84 -18.56
CA THR A 227 -0.50 -8.93 -19.52
C THR A 227 -1.42 -8.50 -20.66
N ALA A 228 -1.19 -9.04 -21.85
CA ALA A 228 -1.99 -8.72 -23.03
C ALA A 228 -3.49 -9.02 -22.87
N LEU A 229 -3.87 -9.75 -21.82
CA LEU A 229 -5.25 -10.19 -21.56
C LEU A 229 -6.04 -9.26 -20.62
N LEU A 230 -5.39 -8.33 -19.93
CA LEU A 230 -6.04 -7.38 -19.04
C LEU A 230 -6.16 -6.00 -19.69
N ASP A 231 -7.21 -5.28 -19.36
CA ASP A 231 -7.39 -3.93 -19.86
C ASP A 231 -6.39 -2.95 -19.24
N GLN A 232 -6.04 -1.90 -19.98
CA GLN A 232 -5.16 -0.85 -19.49
C GLN A 232 -5.73 -0.10 -18.27
N ALA A 233 -7.06 -0.08 -18.12
CA ALA A 233 -7.72 0.50 -16.94
C ALA A 233 -7.62 -0.38 -15.69
N THR A 234 -6.95 -1.54 -15.76
CA THR A 234 -6.70 -2.40 -14.60
C THR A 234 -5.90 -1.67 -13.55
N PHE A 235 -6.36 -1.77 -12.31
CA PHE A 235 -5.68 -1.22 -11.14
C PHE A 235 -5.58 -2.25 -10.02
N GLY A 236 -4.62 -2.08 -9.13
CA GLY A 236 -4.41 -3.02 -8.03
C GLY A 236 -3.17 -2.69 -7.21
N HIS A 237 -2.74 -3.61 -6.38
CA HIS A 237 -1.48 -3.51 -5.66
C HIS A 237 -0.96 -4.89 -5.25
N GLY A 238 0.35 -5.08 -5.37
CA GLY A 238 1.04 -6.25 -4.85
C GLY A 238 1.54 -6.02 -3.41
N GLY A 239 1.95 -7.10 -2.74
CA GLY A 239 2.51 -7.04 -1.39
C GLY A 239 3.89 -7.70 -1.29
N ALA A 240 4.66 -7.30 -0.28
CA ALA A 240 6.04 -7.75 -0.06
C ALA A 240 6.18 -9.27 0.12
N PHE A 241 5.12 -9.93 0.60
CA PHE A 241 5.09 -11.39 0.77
C PHE A 241 4.58 -12.14 -0.47
N GLY A 242 4.45 -11.46 -1.62
CA GLY A 242 3.99 -12.06 -2.86
C GLY A 242 2.47 -12.05 -3.04
N THR A 243 1.74 -11.41 -2.17
CA THR A 243 0.31 -11.17 -2.37
C THR A 243 0.08 -10.25 -3.56
N ASP A 244 -1.05 -10.41 -4.23
CA ASP A 244 -1.48 -9.54 -5.33
C ASP A 244 -2.99 -9.44 -5.36
N ALA A 245 -3.50 -8.24 -5.66
CA ALA A 245 -4.91 -8.06 -5.93
C ALA A 245 -5.11 -6.99 -7.00
N PHE A 246 -6.02 -7.24 -7.92
CA PHE A 246 -6.31 -6.33 -9.02
C PHE A 246 -7.79 -6.32 -9.39
N VAL A 247 -8.20 -5.27 -10.06
CA VAL A 247 -9.51 -5.10 -10.67
C VAL A 247 -9.31 -4.76 -12.14
N ASP A 248 -9.97 -5.51 -13.02
CA ASP A 248 -10.18 -5.13 -14.41
C ASP A 248 -11.63 -4.66 -14.55
N PRO A 249 -11.89 -3.35 -14.63
CA PRO A 249 -13.26 -2.84 -14.64
C PRO A 249 -14.01 -3.14 -15.95
N LYS A 250 -13.32 -3.40 -17.05
CA LYS A 250 -13.96 -3.75 -18.32
C LYS A 250 -14.42 -5.21 -18.35
N LYS A 251 -13.69 -6.10 -17.69
CA LYS A 251 -14.01 -7.51 -17.59
C LYS A 251 -14.88 -7.84 -16.37
N ASP A 252 -15.24 -6.85 -15.56
CA ASP A 252 -15.92 -7.06 -14.26
C ASP A 252 -15.17 -8.11 -13.40
N LEU A 253 -13.84 -8.10 -13.46
CA LEU A 253 -12.98 -9.11 -12.88
C LEU A 253 -12.21 -8.56 -11.69
N ILE A 254 -12.22 -9.32 -10.58
CA ILE A 254 -11.37 -9.13 -9.43
C ILE A 254 -10.48 -10.36 -9.28
N GLY A 255 -9.15 -10.16 -9.26
CA GLY A 255 -8.20 -11.22 -8.95
C GLY A 255 -7.54 -10.98 -7.60
N ILE A 256 -7.48 -12.02 -6.75
CA ILE A 256 -6.84 -11.95 -5.43
C ILE A 256 -5.96 -13.20 -5.25
N LEU A 257 -4.67 -12.99 -5.10
CA LEU A 257 -3.67 -14.01 -4.81
C LEU A 257 -3.06 -13.75 -3.43
N LEU A 258 -3.21 -14.71 -2.52
CA LEU A 258 -2.63 -14.64 -1.20
C LEU A 258 -1.59 -15.75 -1.03
N ILE A 259 -0.33 -15.39 -1.14
CA ILE A 259 0.83 -16.24 -0.81
C ILE A 259 1.69 -15.52 0.22
N GLN A 260 2.48 -16.28 0.98
CA GLN A 260 3.28 -15.77 2.09
C GLN A 260 4.72 -16.27 1.95
N ARG A 261 5.50 -15.57 1.11
CA ARG A 261 6.90 -15.91 0.80
C ARG A 261 7.79 -14.67 0.78
N VAL A 262 9.02 -14.80 1.31
CA VAL A 262 10.07 -13.78 1.27
C VAL A 262 11.32 -14.38 0.60
N PRO A 263 11.95 -13.72 -0.37
CA PRO A 263 11.44 -12.52 -1.06
C PRO A 263 10.11 -12.80 -1.75
N GLY A 264 9.31 -11.76 -1.90
CA GLY A 264 7.99 -11.83 -2.52
C GLY A 264 8.03 -12.49 -3.90
N ALA A 265 6.87 -12.90 -4.38
CA ALA A 265 6.72 -13.57 -5.66
C ALA A 265 7.20 -12.69 -6.81
N GLY A 266 7.88 -13.29 -7.77
CA GLY A 266 8.24 -12.65 -9.03
C GLY A 266 7.22 -12.99 -10.13
N SER A 267 7.36 -14.19 -10.71
CA SER A 267 6.52 -14.62 -11.84
C SER A 267 5.09 -15.02 -11.45
N GLU A 268 4.85 -15.44 -10.20
CA GLU A 268 3.58 -15.99 -9.77
C GLU A 268 2.43 -14.97 -9.85
N GLN A 269 2.68 -13.73 -9.50
CA GLN A 269 1.68 -12.66 -9.63
C GLN A 269 1.29 -12.45 -11.10
N ARG A 270 2.29 -12.39 -12.00
CA ARG A 270 2.04 -12.23 -13.42
C ARG A 270 1.29 -13.42 -14.00
N VAL A 271 1.74 -14.65 -13.71
CA VAL A 271 1.09 -15.89 -14.17
C VAL A 271 -0.36 -15.97 -13.65
N PHE A 272 -0.57 -15.62 -12.38
CA PHE A 272 -1.92 -15.57 -11.82
C PHE A 272 -2.83 -14.61 -12.59
N ARG A 273 -2.35 -13.40 -12.89
CA ARG A 273 -3.13 -12.40 -13.65
C ARG A 273 -3.46 -12.90 -15.05
N GLU A 274 -2.51 -13.53 -15.74
CA GLU A 274 -2.70 -14.12 -17.08
C GLU A 274 -3.77 -15.23 -17.06
N ILE A 275 -3.67 -16.17 -16.11
CA ILE A 275 -4.61 -17.28 -15.97
C ILE A 275 -6.01 -16.75 -15.62
N ALA A 276 -6.11 -15.83 -14.64
CA ALA A 276 -7.39 -15.26 -14.23
C ALA A 276 -8.07 -14.52 -15.39
N ALA A 277 -7.31 -13.74 -16.16
CA ALA A 277 -7.84 -13.01 -17.30
C ALA A 277 -8.27 -13.93 -18.44
N SER A 278 -7.56 -15.04 -18.68
CA SER A 278 -7.91 -16.03 -19.72
C SER A 278 -9.15 -16.86 -19.38
N ALA A 279 -9.50 -16.95 -18.10
CA ALA A 279 -10.68 -17.68 -17.65
C ALA A 279 -11.99 -16.91 -17.86
N VAL A 280 -11.92 -15.60 -18.11
CA VAL A 280 -13.10 -14.77 -18.39
C VAL A 280 -13.43 -14.91 -19.88
N ARG A 281 -14.64 -15.39 -20.18
CA ARG A 281 -15.15 -15.44 -21.56
C ARG A 281 -15.56 -14.03 -22.01
N GLU A 282 -15.25 -13.69 -23.24
CA GLU A 282 -15.72 -12.48 -23.90
C GLU A 282 -17.23 -12.55 -24.16
#